data_3a8c9f1028c527ca2ab0df64ed9dcd30
#
_entry.id   3a8c9f1028c527ca2ab0df64ed9dcd30
#
_cell.length_a   1.000
_cell.length_b   1.000
_cell.length_c   1.000
_cell.angle_alpha   90.00
_cell.angle_beta   90.00
_cell.angle_gamma   90.00
#
_symmetry.space_group_name_H-M   'P 1'
#
loop_
_entity.id
_entity.type
_entity.pdbx_description
1 polymer ?
#
loop_
_entity_poly.entity_id
_entity_poly.type
_entity_poly.pdbx_seq_one_letter_code
_entity_poly.pdbx_strand_id
1 'polypeptide(L)'
;MAGKTTRSVKPDIKLNSYESLFGELTDEGESTDLFIKELHDFKEHPFRVTDDEDMLELIQSIKEKGILVPLTVRPIAEGGYEIISGHRRKHAAEITGLEKVPAIIRELSDEDAVDIMIYSNIQRTNVLPSEKANAYKLQMETMRHQGKKGSSTPDAVGKKYGDNARKVQRYIRLTYLIPDLLELVDKRKLSMQAGYWISFLDEPEQNWILKTYQLYGKLPSCRTAQQLRDQHDEGVLTKNSTDGLILGNRYCRRVTLKTRRLNQICPS
;
A
#
# COMPACT_ATOMS: atom_id res chain seq x y z
N MET A 1 -23.29 18.95 -47.15
CA MET A 1 -23.42 18.60 -45.70
C MET A 1 -22.50 17.41 -45.40
N ALA A 2 -21.36 17.64 -44.82
CA ALA A 2 -20.38 16.59 -44.56
C ALA A 2 -20.43 16.25 -43.05
N GLY A 3 -20.87 15.03 -42.74
CA GLY A 3 -20.93 14.51 -41.38
C GLY A 3 -19.52 14.21 -40.84
N LYS A 4 -19.13 14.87 -39.78
CA LYS A 4 -17.92 14.55 -39.00
C LYS A 4 -18.20 13.33 -38.13
N THR A 5 -17.62 12.20 -38.51
CA THR A 5 -17.56 10.98 -37.68
C THR A 5 -16.47 11.16 -36.65
N THR A 6 -16.86 11.38 -35.41
CA THR A 6 -15.94 11.34 -34.25
C THR A 6 -15.52 9.90 -34.00
N ARG A 7 -14.30 9.52 -34.38
CA ARG A 7 -13.65 8.29 -33.95
C ARG A 7 -13.33 8.40 -32.49
N SER A 8 -14.05 7.66 -31.66
CA SER A 8 -13.68 7.33 -30.29
C SER A 8 -12.40 6.47 -30.34
N VAL A 9 -11.26 7.05 -30.00
CA VAL A 9 -10.03 6.32 -29.78
C VAL A 9 -10.12 5.68 -28.40
N LYS A 10 -10.46 4.40 -28.35
CA LYS A 10 -10.23 3.58 -27.16
C LYS A 10 -8.73 3.48 -26.96
N PRO A 11 -8.17 3.71 -25.76
CA PRO A 11 -6.76 3.45 -25.53
C PRO A 11 -6.52 1.95 -25.69
N ASP A 12 -5.66 1.57 -26.64
CA ASP A 12 -5.09 0.24 -26.74
C ASP A 12 -4.24 -0.01 -25.49
N ILE A 13 -4.87 -0.55 -24.46
CA ILE A 13 -4.16 -1.17 -23.36
C ILE A 13 -3.53 -2.42 -23.96
N LYS A 14 -2.20 -2.41 -24.09
CA LYS A 14 -1.44 -3.59 -24.49
C LYS A 14 -1.63 -4.67 -23.42
N LEU A 15 -2.59 -5.53 -23.62
CA LEU A 15 -2.89 -6.73 -22.84
C LEU A 15 -1.74 -7.78 -22.87
N ASN A 16 -0.73 -7.57 -23.71
CA ASN A 16 0.37 -8.52 -23.96
C ASN A 16 1.22 -8.87 -22.74
N SER A 17 1.15 -8.11 -21.65
CA SER A 17 1.89 -8.44 -20.42
C SER A 17 1.08 -9.34 -19.48
N TYR A 18 -0.23 -9.19 -19.47
CA TYR A 18 -1.11 -10.03 -18.64
C TYR A 18 -1.31 -11.42 -19.26
N GLU A 19 -1.61 -11.47 -20.56
CA GLU A 19 -1.79 -12.74 -21.27
C GLU A 19 -0.49 -13.56 -21.38
N SER A 20 0.69 -12.92 -21.43
CA SER A 20 1.96 -13.66 -21.38
C SER A 20 2.34 -14.15 -19.99
N LEU A 21 1.91 -13.45 -18.94
CA LEU A 21 2.12 -13.87 -17.53
C LEU A 21 0.97 -14.73 -16.99
N PHE A 22 -0.25 -14.54 -17.49
CA PHE A 22 -1.47 -15.17 -17.00
C PHE A 22 -2.23 -15.96 -18.08
N GLY A 23 -1.91 -15.82 -19.37
CA GLY A 23 -2.53 -16.58 -20.44
C GLY A 23 -2.32 -18.09 -20.30
N GLU A 24 -1.19 -18.47 -19.68
CA GLU A 24 -0.95 -19.84 -19.18
C GLU A 24 -1.52 -20.07 -17.77
N LEU A 25 -2.03 -19.02 -17.08
CA LEU A 25 -2.61 -19.09 -15.74
C LEU A 25 -4.11 -19.45 -15.74
N THR A 26 -4.79 -19.29 -16.86
CA THR A 26 -6.22 -19.57 -16.98
C THR A 26 -6.52 -20.99 -17.40
N ASP A 27 -5.52 -21.79 -17.81
CA ASP A 27 -5.77 -23.18 -18.19
C ASP A 27 -4.63 -24.14 -17.79
N GLU A 28 -5.03 -25.30 -17.30
CA GLU A 28 -4.31 -26.59 -17.25
C GLU A 28 -3.28 -26.85 -16.14
N GLY A 29 -3.42 -26.21 -14.98
CA GLY A 29 -2.88 -26.85 -13.76
C GLY A 29 -3.96 -27.72 -13.13
N GLU A 30 -3.73 -29.05 -13.00
CA GLU A 30 -4.62 -29.88 -12.18
C GLU A 30 -4.72 -29.27 -10.77
N SER A 31 -5.96 -28.94 -10.37
CA SER A 31 -6.22 -28.45 -9.03
C SER A 31 -6.06 -29.61 -8.05
N THR A 32 -5.21 -29.43 -7.05
CA THR A 32 -4.95 -30.42 -5.99
C THR A 32 -5.49 -29.88 -4.66
N ASP A 33 -6.15 -30.74 -3.90
CA ASP A 33 -6.61 -30.41 -2.55
C ASP A 33 -5.44 -30.45 -1.56
N LEU A 34 -5.03 -29.26 -1.08
CA LEU A 34 -3.97 -29.11 -0.09
C LEU A 34 -4.56 -28.84 1.30
N PHE A 35 -3.90 -29.35 2.34
CA PHE A 35 -4.26 -29.00 3.71
C PHE A 35 -3.91 -27.54 4.01
N ILE A 36 -4.84 -26.82 4.65
CA ILE A 36 -4.63 -25.40 5.00
C ILE A 36 -3.39 -25.21 5.89
N LYS A 37 -3.10 -26.17 6.78
CA LYS A 37 -1.92 -26.17 7.64
C LYS A 37 -0.58 -26.23 6.91
N GLU A 38 -0.56 -26.65 5.63
CA GLU A 38 0.63 -26.71 4.78
C GLU A 38 0.81 -25.42 3.97
N LEU A 39 -0.14 -24.50 4.08
CA LEU A 39 -0.13 -23.23 3.35
C LEU A 39 0.45 -22.12 4.20
N HIS A 40 1.55 -21.54 3.76
CA HIS A 40 2.22 -20.41 4.38
C HIS A 40 1.91 -19.13 3.62
N ASP A 41 1.70 -18.04 4.37
CA ASP A 41 1.52 -16.74 3.75
C ASP A 41 2.83 -16.25 3.14
N PHE A 42 2.74 -15.49 2.03
CA PHE A 42 3.91 -14.92 1.38
C PHE A 42 4.66 -13.99 2.36
N LYS A 43 5.97 -14.19 2.47
CA LYS A 43 6.82 -13.35 3.32
C LYS A 43 6.73 -11.89 2.86
N GLU A 44 6.44 -10.99 3.80
CA GLU A 44 6.29 -9.56 3.53
C GLU A 44 5.14 -9.21 2.57
N HIS A 45 4.03 -9.97 2.62
CA HIS A 45 2.85 -9.71 1.80
C HIS A 45 2.33 -8.27 2.00
N PRO A 46 2.34 -7.42 0.97
CA PRO A 46 2.05 -5.99 1.12
C PRO A 46 0.56 -5.67 1.26
N PHE A 47 -0.33 -6.59 0.91
CA PHE A 47 -1.78 -6.39 0.91
C PHE A 47 -2.41 -7.05 2.14
N ARG A 48 -3.21 -6.27 2.86
CA ARG A 48 -3.88 -6.74 4.08
C ARG A 48 -5.10 -7.59 3.74
N VAL A 49 -5.31 -8.63 4.52
CA VAL A 49 -6.60 -9.35 4.56
C VAL A 49 -7.43 -8.67 5.65
N THR A 50 -8.56 -8.10 5.29
CA THR A 50 -9.47 -7.39 6.20
C THR A 50 -10.82 -8.10 6.25
N ASP A 51 -11.44 -8.10 7.42
CA ASP A 51 -12.79 -8.63 7.63
C ASP A 51 -13.83 -7.54 7.33
N ASP A 52 -13.91 -7.18 6.04
CA ASP A 52 -14.88 -6.25 5.47
C ASP A 52 -16.16 -6.94 4.99
N GLU A 53 -17.13 -6.18 4.50
CA GLU A 53 -18.39 -6.70 3.97
C GLU A 53 -18.14 -7.71 2.81
N ASP A 54 -17.18 -7.42 1.93
CA ASP A 54 -16.79 -8.31 0.84
C ASP A 54 -16.21 -9.65 1.37
N MET A 55 -15.60 -9.65 2.57
CA MET A 55 -15.12 -10.88 3.22
C MET A 55 -16.28 -11.70 3.77
N LEU A 56 -17.30 -11.07 4.34
CA LEU A 56 -18.48 -11.76 4.83
C LEU A 56 -19.25 -12.44 3.68
N GLU A 57 -19.38 -11.77 2.54
CA GLU A 57 -19.97 -12.36 1.33
C GLU A 57 -19.15 -13.55 0.82
N LEU A 58 -17.81 -13.43 0.82
CA LEU A 58 -16.92 -14.52 0.43
C LEU A 58 -17.04 -15.73 1.36
N ILE A 59 -17.10 -15.51 2.68
CA ILE A 59 -17.31 -16.57 3.69
C ILE A 59 -18.63 -17.28 3.43
N GLN A 60 -19.71 -16.53 3.18
CA GLN A 60 -21.02 -17.13 2.89
C GLN A 60 -20.98 -17.95 1.60
N SER A 61 -20.38 -17.41 0.54
CA SER A 61 -20.22 -18.13 -0.73
C SER A 61 -19.41 -19.43 -0.56
N ILE A 62 -18.34 -19.42 0.23
CA ILE A 62 -17.51 -20.60 0.49
C ILE A 62 -18.27 -21.64 1.32
N LYS A 63 -19.10 -21.23 2.27
CA LYS A 63 -19.98 -22.15 3.01
C LYS A 63 -20.98 -22.88 2.12
N GLU A 64 -21.52 -22.19 1.11
CA GLU A 64 -22.57 -22.73 0.27
C GLU A 64 -22.02 -23.57 -0.90
N LYS A 65 -20.89 -23.14 -1.50
CA LYS A 65 -20.40 -23.67 -2.79
C LYS A 65 -18.96 -24.18 -2.73
N GLY A 66 -18.29 -24.05 -1.59
CA GLY A 66 -16.85 -24.29 -1.51
C GLY A 66 -16.03 -23.21 -2.25
N ILE A 67 -14.76 -23.46 -2.39
CA ILE A 67 -13.84 -22.57 -3.13
C ILE A 67 -13.94 -22.93 -4.62
N LEU A 68 -14.56 -22.07 -5.40
CA LEU A 68 -14.78 -22.26 -6.85
C LEU A 68 -13.52 -21.96 -7.67
N VAL A 69 -12.70 -21.00 -7.24
CA VAL A 69 -11.46 -20.61 -7.90
C VAL A 69 -10.29 -21.08 -7.05
N PRO A 70 -9.44 -21.99 -7.53
CA PRO A 70 -8.32 -22.51 -6.76
C PRO A 70 -7.34 -21.40 -6.32
N LEU A 71 -6.62 -21.62 -5.22
CA LEU A 71 -5.49 -20.79 -4.82
C LEU A 71 -4.32 -21.05 -5.78
N THR A 72 -3.41 -20.07 -5.92
CA THR A 72 -2.13 -20.30 -6.59
C THR A 72 -1.04 -20.34 -5.53
N VAL A 73 -0.27 -21.44 -5.51
CA VAL A 73 0.78 -21.67 -4.53
C VAL A 73 2.07 -22.12 -5.22
N ARG A 74 3.21 -21.95 -4.53
CA ARG A 74 4.48 -22.54 -4.95
C ARG A 74 5.09 -23.40 -3.83
N PRO A 75 5.84 -24.46 -4.14
CA PRO A 75 6.53 -25.24 -3.13
C PRO A 75 7.65 -24.42 -2.48
N ILE A 76 7.89 -24.66 -1.17
CA ILE A 76 9.01 -24.07 -0.44
C ILE A 76 10.00 -25.15 -0.02
N ALA A 77 11.29 -24.78 0.04
CA ALA A 77 12.38 -25.73 0.35
C ALA A 77 12.26 -26.39 1.73
N GLU A 78 11.63 -25.70 2.67
CA GLU A 78 11.43 -26.17 4.06
C GLU A 78 10.24 -27.11 4.20
N GLY A 79 9.51 -27.37 3.12
CA GLY A 79 8.28 -28.18 3.07
C GLY A 79 7.01 -27.32 3.20
N GLY A 80 5.94 -27.77 2.52
CA GLY A 80 4.70 -27.01 2.38
C GLY A 80 4.69 -26.06 1.18
N TYR A 81 3.76 -25.13 1.17
CA TYR A 81 3.49 -24.26 0.02
C TYR A 81 3.31 -22.82 0.43
N GLU A 82 3.90 -21.89 -0.31
CA GLU A 82 3.71 -20.47 -0.14
C GLU A 82 2.59 -19.97 -1.06
N ILE A 83 1.67 -19.20 -0.51
CA ILE A 83 0.52 -18.68 -1.26
C ILE A 83 0.94 -17.45 -2.06
N ILE A 84 0.76 -17.50 -3.38
CA ILE A 84 1.01 -16.38 -4.29
C ILE A 84 -0.27 -15.60 -4.54
N SER A 85 -1.41 -16.31 -4.68
CA SER A 85 -2.72 -15.67 -4.85
C SER A 85 -3.81 -16.46 -4.13
N GLY A 86 -4.71 -15.76 -3.45
CA GLY A 86 -5.84 -16.36 -2.77
C GLY A 86 -5.84 -16.25 -1.25
N HIS A 87 -5.04 -15.37 -0.64
CA HIS A 87 -4.98 -15.16 0.81
C HIS A 87 -6.37 -14.92 1.44
N ARG A 88 -7.25 -14.14 0.79
CA ARG A 88 -8.64 -13.94 1.28
C ARG A 88 -9.45 -15.24 1.26
N ARG A 89 -9.24 -16.11 0.25
CA ARG A 89 -9.92 -17.42 0.16
C ARG A 89 -9.43 -18.39 1.23
N LYS A 90 -8.11 -18.41 1.50
CA LYS A 90 -7.54 -19.17 2.63
C LYS A 90 -8.15 -18.70 3.94
N HIS A 91 -8.14 -17.40 4.22
CA HIS A 91 -8.69 -16.83 5.45
C HIS A 91 -10.18 -17.17 5.64
N ALA A 92 -10.97 -17.02 4.58
CA ALA A 92 -12.39 -17.39 4.60
C ALA A 92 -12.59 -18.90 4.79
N ALA A 93 -11.71 -19.75 4.23
CA ALA A 93 -11.72 -21.20 4.43
C ALA A 93 -11.41 -21.57 5.89
N GLU A 94 -10.46 -20.91 6.53
CA GLU A 94 -10.14 -21.08 7.96
C GLU A 94 -11.35 -20.75 8.84
N ILE A 95 -12.03 -19.61 8.57
CA ILE A 95 -13.25 -19.20 9.30
C ILE A 95 -14.40 -20.20 9.10
N THR A 96 -14.49 -20.82 7.91
CA THR A 96 -15.53 -21.81 7.61
C THR A 96 -15.22 -23.20 8.12
N GLY A 97 -14.01 -23.43 8.65
CA GLY A 97 -13.59 -24.72 9.21
C GLY A 97 -13.22 -25.76 8.16
N LEU A 98 -12.88 -25.36 6.93
CA LEU A 98 -12.38 -26.27 5.91
C LEU A 98 -10.97 -26.76 6.28
N GLU A 99 -10.71 -28.05 6.15
CA GLU A 99 -9.38 -28.61 6.38
C GLU A 99 -8.50 -28.55 5.12
N LYS A 100 -9.12 -28.57 3.93
CA LYS A 100 -8.46 -28.56 2.64
C LYS A 100 -9.04 -27.49 1.73
N VAL A 101 -8.20 -27.02 0.82
CA VAL A 101 -8.58 -26.04 -0.20
C VAL A 101 -8.00 -26.43 -1.55
N PRO A 102 -8.73 -26.22 -2.66
CA PRO A 102 -8.21 -26.46 -3.99
C PRO A 102 -7.10 -25.46 -4.32
N ALA A 103 -5.97 -25.93 -4.79
CA ALA A 103 -4.82 -25.12 -5.14
C ALA A 103 -4.15 -25.61 -6.43
N ILE A 104 -3.61 -24.69 -7.20
CA ILE A 104 -2.74 -24.94 -8.36
C ILE A 104 -1.32 -24.72 -7.90
N ILE A 105 -0.50 -25.77 -8.00
CA ILE A 105 0.92 -25.72 -7.63
C ILE A 105 1.71 -25.28 -8.86
N ARG A 106 2.55 -24.23 -8.68
CA ARG A 106 3.42 -23.71 -9.72
C ARG A 106 4.84 -23.56 -9.21
N GLU A 107 5.80 -23.95 -10.01
CA GLU A 107 7.21 -23.62 -9.76
C GLU A 107 7.48 -22.21 -10.28
N LEU A 108 7.64 -21.27 -9.35
CA LEU A 108 7.82 -19.86 -9.64
C LEU A 108 9.11 -19.35 -9.00
N SER A 109 9.86 -18.53 -9.72
CA SER A 109 10.93 -17.75 -9.14
C SER A 109 10.38 -16.71 -8.15
N ASP A 110 11.23 -16.15 -7.28
CA ASP A 110 10.82 -15.09 -6.36
C ASP A 110 10.29 -13.85 -7.11
N GLU A 111 10.89 -13.53 -8.29
CA GLU A 111 10.44 -12.43 -9.13
C GLU A 111 9.04 -12.67 -9.67
N ASP A 112 8.81 -13.85 -10.26
CA ASP A 112 7.52 -14.18 -10.86
C ASP A 112 6.42 -14.25 -9.78
N ALA A 113 6.75 -14.78 -8.61
CA ALA A 113 5.85 -14.84 -7.46
C ALA A 113 5.44 -13.44 -6.99
N VAL A 114 6.41 -12.53 -6.80
CA VAL A 114 6.15 -11.11 -6.45
C VAL A 114 5.35 -10.42 -7.54
N ASP A 115 5.69 -10.65 -8.81
CA ASP A 115 4.99 -10.08 -9.95
C ASP A 115 3.52 -10.47 -9.99
N ILE A 116 3.24 -11.75 -9.89
CA ILE A 116 1.87 -12.29 -9.90
C ILE A 116 1.08 -11.73 -8.71
N MET A 117 1.68 -11.73 -7.52
CA MET A 117 1.05 -11.24 -6.31
C MET A 117 0.70 -9.75 -6.42
N ILE A 118 1.63 -8.91 -6.87
CA ILE A 118 1.39 -7.47 -7.01
C ILE A 118 0.35 -7.23 -8.10
N TYR A 119 0.50 -7.86 -9.26
CA TYR A 119 -0.40 -7.65 -10.38
C TYR A 119 -1.84 -8.00 -10.04
N SER A 120 -2.07 -9.17 -9.41
CA SER A 120 -3.41 -9.64 -9.03
C SER A 120 -4.11 -8.73 -8.00
N ASN A 121 -3.35 -7.94 -7.24
CA ASN A 121 -3.90 -7.08 -6.20
C ASN A 121 -3.96 -5.59 -6.59
N ILE A 122 -2.99 -5.09 -7.38
CA ILE A 122 -2.90 -3.66 -7.71
C ILE A 122 -4.06 -3.17 -8.60
N GLN A 123 -4.74 -4.10 -9.28
CA GLN A 123 -5.93 -3.84 -10.11
C GLN A 123 -7.22 -3.70 -9.30
N ARG A 124 -7.19 -4.00 -7.99
CA ARG A 124 -8.36 -3.83 -7.12
C ARG A 124 -8.71 -2.35 -7.00
N THR A 125 -9.99 -2.07 -6.93
CA THR A 125 -10.52 -0.70 -6.83
C THR A 125 -10.12 0.01 -5.54
N ASN A 126 -9.90 -0.74 -4.45
CA ASN A 126 -9.72 -0.23 -3.09
C ASN A 126 -8.33 -0.53 -2.49
N VAL A 127 -7.26 -0.52 -3.31
CA VAL A 127 -5.89 -0.68 -2.79
C VAL A 127 -5.49 0.55 -1.97
N LEU A 128 -5.06 0.32 -0.73
CA LEU A 128 -4.62 1.39 0.16
C LEU A 128 -3.29 2.00 -0.33
N PRO A 129 -3.06 3.31 -0.10
CA PRO A 129 -1.79 3.95 -0.40
C PRO A 129 -0.58 3.24 0.22
N SER A 130 -0.69 2.75 1.46
CA SER A 130 0.35 1.98 2.15
C SER A 130 0.64 0.64 1.46
N GLU A 131 -0.39 -0.08 1.04
CA GLU A 131 -0.25 -1.35 0.33
C GLU A 131 0.46 -1.16 -1.00
N LYS A 132 0.03 -0.15 -1.76
CA LYS A 132 0.66 0.20 -3.04
C LYS A 132 2.12 0.65 -2.86
N ALA A 133 2.41 1.38 -1.78
CA ALA A 133 3.76 1.80 -1.43
C ALA A 133 4.68 0.60 -1.14
N ASN A 134 4.22 -0.33 -0.31
CA ASN A 134 4.96 -1.55 0.03
C ASN A 134 5.12 -2.48 -1.18
N ALA A 135 4.08 -2.63 -2.01
CA ALA A 135 4.15 -3.42 -3.24
C ALA A 135 5.22 -2.91 -4.20
N TYR A 136 5.27 -1.59 -4.45
CA TYR A 136 6.29 -1.01 -5.32
C TYR A 136 7.69 -1.09 -4.72
N LYS A 137 7.82 -0.96 -3.40
CA LYS A 137 9.09 -1.13 -2.70
C LYS A 137 9.60 -2.56 -2.85
N LEU A 138 8.77 -3.56 -2.56
CA LEU A 138 9.08 -4.98 -2.70
C LEU A 138 9.50 -5.32 -4.14
N GLN A 139 8.75 -4.84 -5.13
CA GLN A 139 9.09 -5.03 -6.53
C GLN A 139 10.48 -4.48 -6.88
N MET A 140 10.79 -3.27 -6.43
CA MET A 140 12.10 -2.66 -6.69
C MET A 140 13.23 -3.43 -6.01
N GLU A 141 13.01 -3.93 -4.79
CA GLU A 141 13.99 -4.74 -4.04
C GLU A 141 14.24 -6.07 -4.75
N THR A 142 13.19 -6.78 -5.15
CA THR A 142 13.28 -8.04 -5.91
C THR A 142 14.07 -7.85 -7.21
N MET A 143 13.77 -6.79 -7.98
CA MET A 143 14.52 -6.48 -9.22
C MET A 143 15.99 -6.11 -8.96
N ARG A 144 16.35 -5.53 -7.83
CA ARG A 144 17.74 -5.22 -7.45
C ARG A 144 18.56 -6.47 -7.15
N HIS A 145 17.98 -7.43 -6.45
CA HIS A 145 18.66 -8.68 -6.08
C HIS A 145 19.08 -9.52 -7.29
N GLN A 146 18.44 -9.33 -8.43
CA GLN A 146 18.76 -10.07 -9.66
C GLN A 146 19.94 -9.53 -10.48
N GLY A 147 20.58 -8.45 -10.05
CA GLY A 147 21.80 -7.94 -10.71
C GLY A 147 21.58 -7.39 -12.13
N LYS A 148 20.36 -7.28 -12.62
CA LYS A 148 20.04 -6.64 -13.91
C LYS A 148 20.28 -5.13 -13.80
N LYS A 149 21.49 -4.68 -14.11
CA LYS A 149 21.84 -3.25 -14.13
C LYS A 149 20.83 -2.49 -15.00
N GLY A 150 20.14 -1.51 -14.42
CA GLY A 150 19.20 -0.62 -15.11
C GLY A 150 17.73 -1.04 -15.12
N SER A 151 17.36 -2.25 -14.67
CA SER A 151 15.96 -2.71 -14.66
C SER A 151 15.18 -2.30 -13.39
N SER A 152 15.85 -2.10 -12.26
CA SER A 152 15.21 -1.74 -10.98
C SER A 152 14.97 -0.24 -10.83
N THR A 153 14.35 0.38 -11.82
CA THR A 153 14.03 1.81 -11.78
C THR A 153 12.54 2.03 -11.52
N PRO A 154 12.17 3.16 -10.89
CA PRO A 154 10.76 3.52 -10.75
C PRO A 154 10.00 3.59 -12.08
N ASP A 155 10.71 3.88 -13.18
CA ASP A 155 10.14 3.89 -14.54
C ASP A 155 9.79 2.48 -15.02
N ALA A 156 10.67 1.49 -14.78
CA ALA A 156 10.40 0.10 -15.13
C ALA A 156 9.21 -0.46 -14.34
N VAL A 157 9.17 -0.23 -13.03
CA VAL A 157 8.03 -0.61 -12.18
C VAL A 157 6.76 0.10 -12.63
N GLY A 158 6.84 1.40 -12.91
CA GLY A 158 5.68 2.18 -13.35
C GLY A 158 5.10 1.67 -14.67
N LYS A 159 5.93 1.41 -15.65
CA LYS A 159 5.50 0.83 -16.95
C LYS A 159 4.81 -0.52 -16.78
N LYS A 160 5.30 -1.35 -15.85
CA LYS A 160 4.75 -2.68 -15.59
C LYS A 160 3.32 -2.63 -15.04
N TYR A 161 3.03 -1.68 -14.16
CA TYR A 161 1.74 -1.57 -13.48
C TYR A 161 0.87 -0.39 -13.94
N GLY A 162 1.22 0.27 -15.04
CA GLY A 162 0.43 1.36 -15.62
C GLY A 162 0.55 2.70 -14.88
N ASP A 163 1.59 2.87 -14.06
CA ASP A 163 1.89 4.12 -13.36
C ASP A 163 3.16 4.79 -13.95
N ASN A 164 3.34 6.08 -13.71
CA ASN A 164 4.58 6.77 -14.10
C ASN A 164 5.62 6.73 -12.96
N ALA A 165 6.90 6.91 -13.32
CA ALA A 165 8.03 6.87 -12.39
C ALA A 165 7.86 7.80 -11.17
N ARG A 166 7.33 9.02 -11.39
CA ARG A 166 7.10 9.99 -10.29
C ARG A 166 6.06 9.49 -9.30
N LYS A 167 5.01 8.83 -9.80
CA LYS A 167 3.95 8.28 -8.95
C LYS A 167 4.50 7.10 -8.15
N VAL A 168 5.26 6.20 -8.77
CA VAL A 168 5.95 5.09 -8.09
C VAL A 168 6.87 5.61 -6.98
N GLN A 169 7.73 6.61 -7.28
CA GLN A 169 8.61 7.21 -6.27
C GLN A 169 7.84 7.81 -5.09
N ARG A 170 6.71 8.50 -5.36
CA ARG A 170 5.87 9.06 -4.30
C ARG A 170 5.26 8.00 -3.41
N TYR A 171 4.78 6.90 -3.98
CA TYR A 171 4.28 5.77 -3.20
C TYR A 171 5.38 5.16 -2.35
N ILE A 172 6.51 4.78 -2.95
CA ILE A 172 7.64 4.20 -2.22
C ILE A 172 8.08 5.12 -1.08
N ARG A 173 8.09 6.44 -1.30
CA ARG A 173 8.48 7.40 -0.27
C ARG A 173 7.54 7.38 0.94
N LEU A 174 6.26 7.01 0.80
CA LEU A 174 5.33 6.88 1.93
C LEU A 174 5.75 5.80 2.94
N THR A 175 6.56 4.81 2.54
CA THR A 175 7.08 3.78 3.46
C THR A 175 8.03 4.32 4.52
N TYR A 176 8.46 5.60 4.42
CA TYR A 176 9.28 6.28 5.41
C TYR A 176 8.45 7.11 6.42
N LEU A 177 7.13 7.07 6.31
CA LEU A 177 6.26 7.65 7.33
C LEU A 177 6.20 6.73 8.55
N ILE A 178 6.08 7.31 9.74
CA ILE A 178 5.71 6.54 10.94
C ILE A 178 4.33 5.91 10.73
N PRO A 179 4.08 4.70 11.31
CA PRO A 179 2.85 3.94 11.06
C PRO A 179 1.56 4.74 11.23
N ASP A 180 1.46 5.54 12.27
CA ASP A 180 0.27 6.36 12.56
C ASP A 180 -0.03 7.41 11.47
N LEU A 181 1.00 8.06 10.91
CA LEU A 181 0.83 9.02 9.81
C LEU A 181 0.49 8.31 8.50
N LEU A 182 1.06 7.14 8.26
CA LEU A 182 0.73 6.32 7.10
C LEU A 182 -0.72 5.85 7.15
N GLU A 183 -1.22 5.46 8.33
CA GLU A 183 -2.62 5.12 8.54
C GLU A 183 -3.56 6.31 8.27
N LEU A 184 -3.15 7.53 8.61
CA LEU A 184 -3.91 8.74 8.27
C LEU A 184 -3.97 9.00 6.76
N VAL A 185 -2.94 8.60 6.01
CA VAL A 185 -2.96 8.62 4.54
C VAL A 185 -3.95 7.59 4.00
N ASP A 186 -3.94 6.36 4.54
CA ASP A 186 -4.86 5.29 4.16
C ASP A 186 -6.32 5.68 4.44
N LYS A 187 -6.58 6.31 5.59
CA LYS A 187 -7.90 6.85 5.97
C LYS A 187 -8.30 8.13 5.21
N ARG A 188 -7.47 8.59 4.25
CA ARG A 188 -7.68 9.82 3.48
C ARG A 188 -7.80 11.10 4.31
N LYS A 189 -7.38 11.06 5.59
CA LYS A 189 -7.31 12.25 6.47
C LYS A 189 -6.09 13.11 6.15
N LEU A 190 -4.97 12.48 5.83
CA LEU A 190 -3.76 13.13 5.31
C LEU A 190 -3.67 12.87 3.81
N SER A 191 -3.49 13.92 3.00
CA SER A 191 -3.34 13.73 1.55
C SER A 191 -2.03 13.01 1.23
N MET A 192 -2.03 12.14 0.20
CA MET A 192 -0.83 11.43 -0.26
C MET A 192 0.33 12.41 -0.57
N GLN A 193 0.02 13.58 -1.14
CA GLN A 193 1.03 14.58 -1.45
C GLN A 193 1.64 15.20 -0.19
N ALA A 194 0.83 15.47 0.85
CA ALA A 194 1.35 15.93 2.14
C ALA A 194 2.19 14.84 2.82
N GLY A 195 1.72 13.58 2.81
CA GLY A 195 2.48 12.43 3.30
C GLY A 195 3.83 12.29 2.60
N TYR A 196 3.87 12.48 1.27
CA TYR A 196 5.12 12.49 0.51
C TYR A 196 6.12 13.55 1.03
N TRP A 197 5.68 14.78 1.32
CA TRP A 197 6.57 15.80 1.86
C TRP A 197 7.02 15.50 3.29
N ILE A 198 6.11 15.01 4.14
CA ILE A 198 6.39 14.64 5.54
C ILE A 198 7.37 13.48 5.63
N SER A 199 7.37 12.55 4.67
CA SER A 199 8.26 11.39 4.65
C SER A 199 9.75 11.73 4.52
N PHE A 200 10.11 12.99 4.28
CA PHE A 200 11.50 13.47 4.30
C PHE A 200 11.96 13.93 5.69
N LEU A 201 11.02 14.16 6.59
CA LEU A 201 11.29 14.56 7.97
C LEU A 201 11.79 13.37 8.80
N ASP A 202 12.58 13.65 9.82
CA ASP A 202 13.02 12.66 10.78
C ASP A 202 11.87 12.17 11.65
N GLU A 203 11.99 10.97 12.23
CA GLU A 203 10.96 10.36 13.07
C GLU A 203 10.49 11.28 14.23
N PRO A 204 11.39 11.96 14.99
CA PRO A 204 10.96 12.92 16.01
C PRO A 204 10.10 14.05 15.48
N GLU A 205 10.41 14.56 14.28
CA GLU A 205 9.69 15.66 13.63
C GLU A 205 8.32 15.21 13.12
N GLN A 206 8.25 14.00 12.57
CA GLN A 206 6.99 13.36 12.21
C GLN A 206 6.09 13.18 13.45
N ASN A 207 6.68 12.80 14.59
CA ASN A 207 5.97 12.70 15.86
C ASN A 207 5.45 14.06 16.38
N TRP A 208 6.10 15.19 16.06
CA TRP A 208 5.54 16.51 16.38
C TRP A 208 4.23 16.76 15.62
N ILE A 209 4.19 16.41 14.34
CA ILE A 209 2.97 16.52 13.51
C ILE A 209 1.85 15.64 14.07
N LEU A 210 2.17 14.39 14.42
CA LEU A 210 1.20 13.48 15.00
C LEU A 210 0.62 14.01 16.32
N LYS A 211 1.49 14.51 17.21
CA LYS A 211 1.06 15.15 18.48
C LYS A 211 0.17 16.36 18.25
N THR A 212 0.49 17.20 17.27
CA THR A 212 -0.34 18.36 16.89
C THR A 212 -1.72 17.89 16.42
N TYR A 213 -1.78 16.80 15.63
CA TYR A 213 -3.05 16.22 15.21
C TYR A 213 -3.85 15.65 16.39
N GLN A 214 -3.20 14.92 17.29
CA GLN A 214 -3.86 14.35 18.48
C GLN A 214 -4.44 15.43 19.40
N LEU A 215 -3.73 16.55 19.56
CA LEU A 215 -4.16 17.65 20.45
C LEU A 215 -5.21 18.57 19.84
N TYR A 216 -5.13 18.83 18.54
CA TYR A 216 -5.90 19.89 17.88
C TYR A 216 -6.75 19.40 16.71
N GLY A 217 -6.66 18.13 16.31
CA GLY A 217 -7.38 17.56 15.18
C GLY A 217 -6.96 18.12 13.82
N LYS A 218 -5.81 18.82 13.73
CA LYS A 218 -5.35 19.47 12.52
C LYS A 218 -4.13 18.78 11.93
N LEU A 219 -4.19 18.52 10.64
CA LEU A 219 -3.10 18.00 9.82
C LEU A 219 -2.58 19.08 8.86
N PRO A 220 -1.30 18.99 8.46
CA PRO A 220 -0.75 19.94 7.50
C PRO A 220 -1.37 19.77 6.11
N SER A 221 -1.63 20.90 5.45
CA SER A 221 -1.94 20.91 4.02
C SER A 221 -0.70 20.51 3.21
N CYS A 222 -0.88 20.21 1.91
CA CYS A 222 0.25 19.93 1.02
C CYS A 222 1.31 21.05 1.04
N ARG A 223 0.87 22.31 1.02
CA ARG A 223 1.76 23.49 1.08
C ARG A 223 2.48 23.56 2.43
N THR A 224 1.76 23.35 3.52
CA THR A 224 2.33 23.36 4.88
C THR A 224 3.35 22.22 5.04
N ALA A 225 3.06 21.03 4.54
CA ALA A 225 3.96 19.89 4.57
C ALA A 225 5.26 20.17 3.76
N GLN A 226 5.16 20.87 2.64
CA GLN A 226 6.32 21.31 1.87
C GLN A 226 7.16 22.32 2.67
N GLN A 227 6.53 23.31 3.30
CA GLN A 227 7.23 24.29 4.15
C GLN A 227 7.94 23.63 5.35
N LEU A 228 7.34 22.58 5.94
CA LEU A 228 7.98 21.80 7.01
C LEU A 228 9.24 21.10 6.50
N ARG A 229 9.17 20.52 5.30
CA ARG A 229 10.35 19.93 4.66
C ARG A 229 11.42 20.99 4.35
N ASP A 230 11.05 22.13 3.80
CA ASP A 230 12.02 23.20 3.47
C ASP A 230 12.76 23.63 4.75
N GLN A 231 12.06 23.80 5.89
CA GLN A 231 12.67 24.12 7.19
C GLN A 231 13.52 22.97 7.74
N HIS A 232 13.17 21.72 7.48
CA HIS A 232 13.99 20.56 7.83
C HIS A 232 15.29 20.56 7.02
N ASP A 233 15.21 20.76 5.70
CA ASP A 233 16.38 20.79 4.81
C ASP A 233 17.34 21.96 5.18
N GLU A 234 16.81 23.06 5.73
CA GLU A 234 17.59 24.21 6.28
C GLU A 234 18.10 23.98 7.70
N GLY A 235 17.71 22.91 8.39
CA GLY A 235 18.07 22.60 9.76
C GLY A 235 17.48 23.52 10.83
N VAL A 236 16.40 24.24 10.50
CA VAL A 236 15.75 25.22 11.40
C VAL A 236 14.38 24.75 11.91
N LEU A 237 13.94 23.53 11.53
CA LEU A 237 12.66 23.00 11.96
C LEU A 237 12.65 22.73 13.47
N THR A 238 11.65 23.27 14.15
CA THR A 238 11.43 23.08 15.59
C THR A 238 9.97 22.69 15.84
N LYS A 239 9.70 22.09 17.01
CA LYS A 239 8.33 21.77 17.41
C LYS A 239 7.41 23.01 17.38
N ASN A 240 7.90 24.17 17.85
CA ASN A 240 7.13 25.40 17.88
C ASN A 240 6.84 25.93 16.47
N SER A 241 7.80 25.82 15.53
CA SER A 241 7.57 26.21 14.14
C SER A 241 6.61 25.25 13.45
N THR A 242 6.68 23.93 13.76
CA THR A 242 5.75 22.91 13.27
C THR A 242 4.32 23.25 13.69
N ASP A 243 4.10 23.46 14.99
CA ASP A 243 2.77 23.85 15.52
C ASP A 243 2.30 25.19 14.88
N GLY A 244 3.19 26.17 14.74
CA GLY A 244 2.90 27.45 14.11
C GLY A 244 2.44 27.34 12.67
N LEU A 245 3.09 26.49 11.87
CA LEU A 245 2.74 26.24 10.47
C LEU A 245 1.42 25.51 10.33
N ILE A 246 1.16 24.49 11.15
CA ILE A 246 -0.05 23.65 11.08
C ILE A 246 -1.27 24.41 11.62
N LEU A 247 -1.14 25.08 12.76
CA LEU A 247 -2.25 25.75 13.45
C LEU A 247 -2.49 27.18 12.94
N GLY A 248 -1.48 27.78 12.34
CA GLY A 248 -1.43 29.20 11.94
C GLY A 248 -1.03 30.12 13.11
N ASN A 249 -0.30 31.20 12.80
CA ASN A 249 0.29 32.13 13.76
C ASN A 249 -0.71 32.78 14.74
N ARG A 250 -1.99 32.90 14.36
CA ARG A 250 -3.03 33.43 15.26
C ARG A 250 -3.39 32.47 16.39
N TYR A 251 -3.26 31.18 16.17
CA TYR A 251 -3.60 30.16 17.17
C TYR A 251 -2.48 30.02 18.22
N CYS A 252 -1.23 30.05 17.78
CA CYS A 252 -0.08 30.01 18.68
C CYS A 252 -0.07 31.20 19.65
N ARG A 253 -0.40 32.43 19.20
CA ARG A 253 -0.53 33.58 20.08
C ARG A 253 -1.61 33.39 21.15
N ARG A 254 -2.75 32.76 20.83
CA ARG A 254 -3.82 32.51 21.83
C ARG A 254 -3.43 31.48 22.88
N VAL A 255 -2.73 30.42 22.49
CA VAL A 255 -2.26 29.38 23.42
C VAL A 255 -1.20 29.94 24.35
N THR A 256 -0.22 30.68 23.83
CA THR A 256 0.83 31.33 24.64
C THR A 256 0.25 32.32 25.64
N LEU A 257 -0.79 33.06 25.26
CA LEU A 257 -1.48 34.02 26.17
C LEU A 257 -2.27 33.29 27.26
N LYS A 258 -2.91 32.14 26.96
CA LYS A 258 -3.60 31.29 27.95
C LYS A 258 -2.62 30.68 28.95
N THR A 259 -1.50 30.15 28.46
CA THR A 259 -0.46 29.54 29.34
C THR A 259 0.19 30.60 30.24
N ARG A 260 0.48 31.81 29.72
CA ARG A 260 0.97 32.93 30.54
C ARG A 260 -0.03 33.36 31.62
N ARG A 261 -1.33 33.38 31.33
CA ARG A 261 -2.37 33.69 32.32
C ARG A 261 -2.52 32.61 33.38
N LEU A 262 -2.42 31.33 33.00
CA LEU A 262 -2.45 30.20 33.95
C LEU A 262 -1.25 30.21 34.91
N ASN A 263 -0.03 30.48 34.39
CA ASN A 263 1.17 30.59 35.23
C ASN A 263 1.20 31.86 36.10
N GLN A 264 0.37 32.87 35.82
CA GLN A 264 0.20 34.04 36.70
C GLN A 264 -0.85 33.79 37.81
N ILE A 265 -1.75 32.81 37.62
CA ILE A 265 -2.82 32.48 38.61
C ILE A 265 -2.38 31.36 39.58
N CYS A 266 -1.41 30.53 39.16
CA CYS A 266 -0.77 29.50 40.01
C CYS A 266 0.74 29.61 39.87
N PRO A 267 1.43 30.48 40.61
CA PRO A 267 2.87 30.40 40.76
C PRO A 267 3.19 29.16 41.58
N SER A 268 4.00 28.27 41.05
CA SER A 268 4.54 27.07 41.71
C SER A 268 5.33 27.42 42.95
#